data_d4eb5c82b12212ef6c3ca7d519d31a58
#
_entry.id   d4eb5c82b12212ef6c3ca7d519d31a58
#
_cell.length_a   1.000
_cell.length_b   1.000
_cell.length_c   1.000
_cell.angle_alpha   90.00
_cell.angle_beta   90.00
_cell.angle_gamma   90.00
#
_symmetry.space_group_name_H-M   'P 1'
#
loop_
_entity.id
_entity.type
_entity.pdbx_description
1 polymer ?
#
loop_
_entity_poly.entity_id
_entity_poly.type
_entity_poly.pdbx_seq_one_letter_code
_entity_poly.pdbx_strand_id
1 'polypeptide(L)'
;ILSAVKARNRNTSVKYGIKRPSTIEQAHAFDIENNNTLWQDAISLEMGTILPAFDFLKDNKAPAGYTKSSGHIVFDIKMDFTRKARWVKDGHLTCDPIESNYAGVVSRESVCIALTYAALNGLNVAAGDIKSAYLQAPTSEKHYIICGKEFPLELQGRVAIIRQALYGGKSAGSDYWKHMRTCMEHLRFKSCKADPDVWMRPAVKASDGTEYWEYVLLYVDDALSISMNAEDVLNKEIGKYWTMKKDSVGPPDIYLGNKISKVTLENGVSAWAFSLSQYFQSAVKNVEAHLSKSGGKLPTCAATPFSSGYRPEIDVSEELIPTNAAYYQSLIGILRWIVELGRMDMTCEVSMMASMMALPCKGHLQELYHMFAYLKHHHNAELVLDPTVQDFDVEGLFPRKDWKHTQFVDAREEIPSNTPEARGLGFTIFANVDSDHAGDEITRRSRTGFIVFLNNAPIYWFSKKQGGIETSSFGSEFIAMKQCCKYLCGLRFKLQMM
;
A
#
# COMPACT_ATOMS: atom_id res chain seq x y z
N ILE A 1 -25.94 15.96 8.04
CA ILE A 1 -24.49 15.73 7.77
C ILE A 1 -24.30 15.04 6.42
N LEU A 2 -25.00 13.95 6.10
CA LEU A 2 -24.89 13.25 4.80
C LEU A 2 -25.32 14.10 3.59
N SER A 3 -26.30 14.98 3.74
CA SER A 3 -26.74 15.91 2.69
C SER A 3 -25.70 17.01 2.42
N ALA A 4 -25.00 17.48 3.46
CA ALA A 4 -23.92 18.46 3.32
C ALA A 4 -22.67 17.90 2.64
N VAL A 5 -22.38 16.60 2.82
CA VAL A 5 -21.28 15.91 2.12
C VAL A 5 -21.58 15.75 0.63
N LYS A 6 -22.84 15.46 0.25
CA LYS A 6 -23.24 15.38 -1.17
C LYS A 6 -23.21 16.74 -1.89
N ALA A 7 -23.46 17.84 -1.21
CA ALA A 7 -23.39 19.19 -1.80
C ALA A 7 -21.93 19.66 -2.02
N ARG A 8 -20.97 19.18 -1.25
CA ARG A 8 -19.55 19.54 -1.38
C ARG A 8 -18.86 19.00 -2.64
N ASN A 9 -19.36 17.92 -3.25
CA ASN A 9 -18.74 17.28 -4.42
C ASN A 9 -19.05 17.96 -5.77
N ARG A 10 -19.77 19.09 -5.80
CA ARG A 10 -20.06 19.82 -7.05
C ARG A 10 -19.07 20.95 -7.36
N ASN A 11 -18.16 21.28 -6.47
CA ASN A 11 -17.15 22.30 -6.73
C ASN A 11 -15.96 21.69 -7.49
N THR A 12 -15.55 22.33 -8.58
CA THR A 12 -14.35 22.03 -9.33
C THR A 12 -13.16 21.93 -8.39
N SER A 13 -12.66 20.71 -8.16
CA SER A 13 -11.49 20.52 -7.30
C SER A 13 -10.23 20.79 -8.11
N VAL A 14 -9.23 21.41 -7.48
CA VAL A 14 -7.91 21.63 -8.07
C VAL A 14 -6.95 20.59 -7.48
N LYS A 15 -6.26 19.86 -8.35
CA LYS A 15 -5.20 18.92 -7.96
C LYS A 15 -3.93 19.27 -8.74
N TYR A 16 -2.83 19.45 -8.03
CA TYR A 16 -1.54 19.87 -8.60
C TYR A 16 -1.62 21.17 -9.42
N GLY A 17 -2.46 22.11 -8.99
CA GLY A 17 -2.66 23.39 -9.70
C GLY A 17 -3.60 23.31 -10.90
N ILE A 18 -4.10 22.15 -11.27
CA ILE A 18 -4.94 21.89 -12.43
C ILE A 18 -6.39 21.68 -12.00
N LYS A 19 -7.33 22.33 -12.68
CA LYS A 19 -8.77 22.14 -12.48
C LYS A 19 -9.16 20.70 -12.87
N ARG A 20 -9.76 19.95 -11.95
CA ARG A 20 -10.27 18.61 -12.20
C ARG A 20 -11.76 18.68 -12.55
N PRO A 21 -12.20 18.22 -13.72
CA PRO A 21 -13.61 18.22 -14.08
C PRO A 21 -14.41 17.22 -13.24
N SER A 22 -15.71 17.48 -13.10
CA SER A 22 -16.67 16.56 -12.49
C SER A 22 -17.63 15.94 -13.49
N THR A 23 -17.68 16.48 -14.70
CA THR A 23 -18.51 15.98 -15.81
C THR A 23 -17.72 16.03 -17.13
N ILE A 24 -18.23 15.32 -18.15
CA ILE A 24 -17.65 15.31 -19.49
C ILE A 24 -17.72 16.70 -20.11
N GLU A 25 -18.83 17.41 -19.92
CA GLU A 25 -19.01 18.77 -20.44
C GLU A 25 -17.97 19.74 -19.83
N GLN A 26 -17.69 19.60 -18.52
CA GLN A 26 -16.64 20.39 -17.89
C GLN A 26 -15.24 20.01 -18.41
N ALA A 27 -15.00 18.72 -18.69
CA ALA A 27 -13.74 18.25 -19.25
C ALA A 27 -13.49 18.92 -20.62
N HIS A 28 -14.48 18.91 -21.49
CA HIS A 28 -14.41 19.59 -22.79
C HIS A 28 -14.24 21.13 -22.66
N ALA A 29 -14.96 21.75 -21.71
CA ALA A 29 -14.82 23.17 -21.45
C ALA A 29 -13.40 23.53 -20.98
N PHE A 30 -12.79 22.74 -20.15
CA PHE A 30 -11.40 22.93 -19.69
C PHE A 30 -10.37 22.72 -20.81
N ASP A 31 -10.59 21.75 -21.70
CA ASP A 31 -9.73 21.56 -22.86
C ASP A 31 -9.79 22.79 -23.78
N ILE A 32 -11.00 23.35 -24.02
CA ILE A 32 -11.17 24.62 -24.82
C ILE A 32 -10.50 25.81 -24.11
N GLU A 33 -10.73 25.97 -22.76
CA GLU A 33 -10.11 27.03 -21.94
C GLU A 33 -8.57 27.01 -22.05
N ASN A 34 -7.99 25.78 -22.06
CA ASN A 34 -6.54 25.61 -22.10
C ASN A 34 -5.97 25.34 -23.49
N ASN A 35 -6.77 25.39 -24.53
CA ASN A 35 -6.41 25.17 -25.94
C ASN A 35 -5.67 23.83 -26.13
N ASN A 36 -6.24 22.74 -25.60
CA ASN A 36 -5.71 21.38 -25.73
C ASN A 36 -6.86 20.35 -25.77
N THR A 37 -6.52 19.04 -25.84
CA THR A 37 -7.46 17.92 -25.91
C THR A 37 -7.22 16.88 -24.79
N LEU A 38 -6.46 17.24 -23.76
CA LEU A 38 -5.92 16.28 -22.79
C LEU A 38 -6.99 15.48 -22.03
N TRP A 39 -8.12 16.08 -21.70
CA TRP A 39 -9.25 15.40 -21.08
C TRP A 39 -10.02 14.54 -22.07
N GLN A 40 -10.23 15.02 -23.29
CA GLN A 40 -10.89 14.25 -24.36
C GLN A 40 -10.06 13.01 -24.72
N ASP A 41 -8.74 13.16 -24.81
CA ASP A 41 -7.82 12.04 -25.06
C ASP A 41 -7.89 11.00 -23.94
N ALA A 42 -7.93 11.46 -22.68
CA ALA A 42 -8.06 10.58 -21.52
C ALA A 42 -9.40 9.82 -21.54
N ILE A 43 -10.51 10.49 -21.89
CA ILE A 43 -11.84 9.85 -22.04
C ILE A 43 -11.80 8.82 -23.16
N SER A 44 -11.28 9.20 -24.34
CA SER A 44 -11.23 8.32 -25.51
C SER A 44 -10.39 7.07 -25.25
N LEU A 45 -9.26 7.21 -24.57
CA LEU A 45 -8.41 6.10 -24.16
C LEU A 45 -9.13 5.14 -23.20
N GLU A 46 -9.80 5.69 -22.19
CA GLU A 46 -10.56 4.88 -21.21
C GLU A 46 -11.72 4.15 -21.89
N MET A 47 -12.53 4.87 -22.69
CA MET A 47 -13.67 4.28 -23.40
C MET A 47 -13.20 3.18 -24.37
N GLY A 48 -12.14 3.40 -25.13
CA GLY A 48 -11.55 2.38 -26.00
C GLY A 48 -11.10 1.13 -25.22
N THR A 49 -10.65 1.30 -23.98
CA THR A 49 -10.20 0.19 -23.12
C THR A 49 -11.37 -0.61 -22.56
N ILE A 50 -12.49 0.04 -22.19
CA ILE A 50 -13.61 -0.64 -21.52
C ILE A 50 -14.68 -1.18 -22.47
N LEU A 51 -14.79 -0.68 -23.70
CA LEU A 51 -15.80 -1.12 -24.67
C LEU A 51 -15.87 -2.65 -24.83
N PRO A 52 -14.77 -3.40 -24.86
CA PRO A 52 -14.78 -4.87 -24.92
C PRO A 52 -15.41 -5.55 -23.70
N ALA A 53 -15.58 -4.84 -22.58
CA ALA A 53 -16.23 -5.39 -21.38
C ALA A 53 -17.76 -5.43 -21.51
N PHE A 54 -18.32 -4.88 -22.56
CA PHE A 54 -19.76 -4.80 -22.81
C PHE A 54 -20.18 -5.62 -24.01
N ASP A 55 -21.35 -6.27 -23.87
CA ASP A 55 -22.03 -6.99 -24.94
C ASP A 55 -23.27 -6.17 -25.34
N PHE A 56 -23.21 -5.50 -26.51
CA PHE A 56 -24.26 -4.59 -27.00
C PHE A 56 -25.41 -5.37 -27.67
N LEU A 57 -26.58 -5.32 -27.08
CA LEU A 57 -27.73 -6.10 -27.55
C LEU A 57 -28.36 -5.52 -28.83
N LYS A 58 -28.64 -6.38 -29.81
CA LYS A 58 -29.19 -5.98 -31.09
C LYS A 58 -30.66 -5.54 -30.99
N ASP A 59 -31.44 -6.20 -30.15
CA ASP A 59 -32.86 -5.95 -29.92
C ASP A 59 -33.14 -4.85 -28.89
N ASN A 60 -32.06 -4.32 -28.27
CA ASN A 60 -32.09 -3.26 -27.25
C ASN A 60 -33.00 -3.57 -26.04
N LYS A 61 -33.19 -4.88 -25.72
CA LYS A 61 -34.01 -5.34 -24.61
C LYS A 61 -33.14 -5.92 -23.51
N ALA A 62 -33.42 -5.53 -22.27
CA ALA A 62 -32.73 -6.08 -21.10
C ALA A 62 -33.11 -7.59 -20.95
N PRO A 63 -32.12 -8.49 -20.77
CA PRO A 63 -32.41 -9.91 -20.57
C PRO A 63 -33.06 -10.16 -19.22
N ALA A 64 -33.91 -11.19 -19.14
CA ALA A 64 -34.51 -11.62 -17.88
C ALA A 64 -33.43 -12.00 -16.85
N GLY A 65 -33.61 -11.63 -15.61
CA GLY A 65 -32.68 -11.90 -14.52
C GLY A 65 -31.44 -10.97 -14.44
N TYR A 66 -31.36 -9.96 -15.30
CA TYR A 66 -30.36 -8.92 -15.22
C TYR A 66 -30.91 -7.66 -14.54
N THR A 67 -30.09 -7.04 -13.66
CA THR A 67 -30.44 -5.80 -12.96
C THR A 67 -29.83 -4.62 -13.67
N LYS A 68 -30.60 -3.52 -13.80
CA LYS A 68 -30.09 -2.27 -14.35
C LYS A 68 -29.05 -1.67 -13.41
N SER A 69 -27.94 -1.25 -13.99
CA SER A 69 -26.90 -0.46 -13.31
C SER A 69 -26.64 0.82 -14.11
N SER A 70 -25.85 1.72 -13.55
CA SER A 70 -25.34 2.92 -14.21
C SER A 70 -23.84 3.02 -13.98
N GLY A 71 -23.22 3.99 -14.61
CA GLY A 71 -21.84 4.35 -14.39
C GLY A 71 -21.57 5.76 -14.87
N HIS A 72 -20.41 6.28 -14.51
CA HIS A 72 -19.97 7.62 -14.87
C HIS A 72 -18.45 7.67 -14.97
N ILE A 73 -17.95 8.73 -15.60
CA ILE A 73 -16.50 8.96 -15.66
C ILE A 73 -16.04 9.70 -14.41
N VAL A 74 -15.02 9.17 -13.76
CA VAL A 74 -14.27 9.81 -12.69
C VAL A 74 -12.95 10.32 -13.24
N PHE A 75 -12.68 11.59 -13.03
CA PHE A 75 -11.47 12.25 -13.50
C PHE A 75 -10.42 12.32 -12.40
N ASP A 76 -9.16 12.18 -12.77
CA ASP A 76 -8.02 12.37 -11.87
C ASP A 76 -6.81 12.97 -12.63
N ILE A 77 -5.80 13.41 -11.87
CA ILE A 77 -4.54 13.93 -12.40
C ILE A 77 -3.43 13.15 -11.69
N LYS A 78 -2.57 12.52 -12.46
CA LYS A 78 -1.39 11.84 -11.94
C LYS A 78 -0.34 12.86 -11.50
N MET A 79 0.67 12.39 -10.76
CA MET A 79 1.77 13.24 -10.28
C MET A 79 2.63 13.82 -11.42
N ASP A 80 2.68 13.15 -12.57
CA ASP A 80 3.31 13.60 -13.82
C ASP A 80 2.44 14.57 -14.63
N PHE A 81 1.34 15.05 -14.03
CA PHE A 81 0.31 15.91 -14.62
C PHE A 81 -0.50 15.28 -15.75
N THR A 82 -0.34 13.99 -16.04
CA THR A 82 -1.16 13.26 -17.00
C THR A 82 -2.63 13.26 -16.55
N ARG A 83 -3.54 13.60 -17.48
CA ARG A 83 -4.99 13.51 -17.24
C ARG A 83 -5.41 12.07 -17.27
N LYS A 84 -6.27 11.68 -16.32
CA LYS A 84 -6.80 10.34 -16.21
C LYS A 84 -8.32 10.36 -16.12
N ALA A 85 -8.96 9.59 -16.98
CA ALA A 85 -10.38 9.28 -16.87
C ALA A 85 -10.52 7.81 -16.50
N ARG A 86 -11.55 7.47 -15.72
CA ARG A 86 -11.97 6.09 -15.43
C ARG A 86 -13.48 6.03 -15.48
N TRP A 87 -14.01 5.12 -16.28
CA TRP A 87 -15.42 4.79 -16.21
C TRP A 87 -15.66 3.88 -15.00
N VAL A 88 -16.54 4.30 -14.12
CA VAL A 88 -16.81 3.64 -12.85
C VAL A 88 -18.27 3.26 -12.78
N LYS A 89 -18.54 1.96 -12.53
CA LYS A 89 -19.89 1.45 -12.29
C LYS A 89 -20.41 1.95 -10.94
N ASP A 90 -21.68 2.34 -10.90
CA ASP A 90 -22.35 2.80 -9.68
C ASP A 90 -22.75 1.62 -8.78
N GLY A 91 -21.77 0.85 -8.31
CA GLY A 91 -22.00 -0.34 -7.48
C GLY A 91 -22.76 -0.04 -6.19
N HIS A 92 -22.64 1.18 -5.64
CA HIS A 92 -23.35 1.61 -4.44
C HIS A 92 -24.89 1.64 -4.62
N LEU A 93 -25.38 1.65 -5.87
CA LEU A 93 -26.79 1.59 -6.22
C LEU A 93 -27.29 0.16 -6.51
N THR A 94 -26.39 -0.82 -6.52
CA THR A 94 -26.76 -2.23 -6.76
C THR A 94 -26.91 -2.99 -5.44
N CYS A 95 -27.62 -4.12 -5.45
CA CYS A 95 -27.71 -5.03 -4.33
C CYS A 95 -26.33 -5.55 -3.93
N ASP A 96 -26.18 -5.98 -2.68
CA ASP A 96 -24.96 -6.64 -2.25
C ASP A 96 -24.84 -8.01 -2.92
N PRO A 97 -23.64 -8.40 -3.40
CA PRO A 97 -23.41 -9.73 -3.91
C PRO A 97 -23.68 -10.79 -2.83
N ILE A 98 -24.14 -11.96 -3.24
CA ILE A 98 -24.38 -13.10 -2.34
C ILE A 98 -23.06 -13.64 -1.78
N GLU A 99 -22.00 -13.58 -2.60
CA GLU A 99 -20.67 -14.03 -2.22
C GLU A 99 -19.84 -12.91 -1.56
N SER A 100 -18.78 -13.33 -0.84
CA SER A 100 -17.84 -12.41 -0.23
C SER A 100 -17.21 -11.48 -1.25
N ASN A 101 -17.18 -10.18 -0.93
CA ASN A 101 -16.48 -9.14 -1.70
C ASN A 101 -14.98 -9.04 -1.36
N TYR A 102 -14.47 -9.99 -0.57
CA TYR A 102 -13.06 -9.96 -0.17
C TYR A 102 -12.15 -10.06 -1.39
N ALA A 103 -11.23 -9.11 -1.47
CA ALA A 103 -10.09 -9.12 -2.37
C ALA A 103 -8.88 -8.69 -1.56
N GLY A 104 -7.94 -9.61 -1.37
CA GLY A 104 -6.68 -9.34 -0.67
C GLY A 104 -5.72 -8.55 -1.55
N VAL A 105 -4.67 -8.07 -0.91
CA VAL A 105 -3.43 -7.60 -1.53
C VAL A 105 -2.28 -7.98 -0.62
N VAL A 106 -1.12 -8.26 -1.20
CA VAL A 106 0.07 -8.61 -0.41
C VAL A 106 0.41 -7.50 0.58
N SER A 107 0.78 -7.87 1.79
CA SER A 107 1.23 -6.92 2.80
C SER A 107 2.65 -6.43 2.50
N ARG A 108 2.95 -5.16 2.89
CA ARG A 108 4.30 -4.61 2.79
C ARG A 108 5.34 -5.48 3.51
N GLU A 109 4.99 -6.00 4.68
CA GLU A 109 5.85 -6.91 5.45
C GLU A 109 6.25 -8.14 4.63
N SER A 110 5.31 -8.77 3.92
CA SER A 110 5.61 -9.89 3.01
C SER A 110 6.53 -9.49 1.87
N VAL A 111 6.39 -8.27 1.34
CA VAL A 111 7.30 -7.74 0.31
C VAL A 111 8.72 -7.60 0.87
N CYS A 112 8.88 -7.02 2.07
CA CYS A 112 10.19 -6.90 2.72
C CYS A 112 10.80 -8.27 2.98
N ILE A 113 10.02 -9.23 3.52
CA ILE A 113 10.46 -10.62 3.75
C ILE A 113 10.96 -11.24 2.45
N ALA A 114 10.17 -11.16 1.39
CA ALA A 114 10.47 -11.80 0.11
C ALA A 114 11.71 -11.18 -0.58
N LEU A 115 11.89 -9.87 -0.52
CA LEU A 115 13.08 -9.20 -1.05
C LEU A 115 14.35 -9.52 -0.24
N THR A 116 14.22 -9.61 1.10
CA THR A 116 15.33 -10.04 1.96
C THR A 116 15.70 -11.49 1.68
N TYR A 117 14.69 -12.36 1.50
CA TYR A 117 14.88 -13.75 1.09
C TYR A 117 15.58 -13.86 -0.27
N ALA A 118 15.18 -13.04 -1.24
CA ALA A 118 15.79 -12.99 -2.56
C ALA A 118 17.29 -12.64 -2.47
N ALA A 119 17.63 -11.61 -1.69
CA ALA A 119 19.01 -11.20 -1.48
C ALA A 119 19.84 -12.28 -0.76
N LEU A 120 19.30 -12.86 0.31
CA LEU A 120 19.94 -13.90 1.12
C LEU A 120 20.23 -15.17 0.31
N ASN A 121 19.32 -15.53 -0.59
CA ASN A 121 19.40 -16.75 -1.38
C ASN A 121 19.95 -16.52 -2.80
N GLY A 122 20.40 -15.31 -3.15
CA GLY A 122 20.95 -15.00 -4.48
C GLY A 122 19.95 -15.21 -5.63
N LEU A 123 18.67 -14.88 -5.40
CA LEU A 123 17.60 -15.00 -6.39
C LEU A 123 17.41 -13.68 -7.16
N ASN A 124 16.88 -13.80 -8.38
CA ASN A 124 16.48 -12.65 -9.17
C ASN A 124 15.09 -12.15 -8.74
N VAL A 125 14.85 -10.87 -8.95
CA VAL A 125 13.57 -10.22 -8.70
C VAL A 125 13.15 -9.51 -9.97
N ALA A 126 11.89 -9.70 -10.38
CA ALA A 126 11.27 -9.00 -11.49
C ALA A 126 9.90 -8.45 -11.06
N ALA A 127 9.58 -7.27 -11.53
CA ALA A 127 8.23 -6.69 -11.38
C ALA A 127 7.52 -6.66 -12.73
N GLY A 128 6.19 -6.60 -12.71
CA GLY A 128 5.36 -6.45 -13.90
C GLY A 128 3.99 -5.91 -13.56
N ASP A 129 3.38 -5.16 -14.48
CA ASP A 129 2.05 -4.54 -14.35
C ASP A 129 1.06 -5.30 -15.27
N ILE A 130 -0.02 -5.80 -14.70
CA ILE A 130 -1.09 -6.49 -15.44
C ILE A 130 -1.99 -5.43 -16.06
N LYS A 131 -2.01 -5.37 -17.39
CA LYS A 131 -2.78 -4.38 -18.15
C LYS A 131 -4.27 -4.48 -17.82
N SER A 132 -4.87 -3.41 -17.29
CA SER A 132 -6.31 -3.33 -17.04
C SER A 132 -6.86 -4.56 -16.29
N ALA A 133 -6.22 -4.93 -15.19
CA ALA A 133 -6.37 -6.20 -14.48
C ALA A 133 -7.83 -6.64 -14.29
N TYR A 134 -8.73 -5.79 -13.78
CA TYR A 134 -10.13 -6.12 -13.59
C TYR A 134 -10.84 -6.49 -14.90
N LEU A 135 -10.53 -5.79 -15.99
CA LEU A 135 -11.14 -6.03 -17.29
C LEU A 135 -10.76 -7.38 -17.93
N GLN A 136 -9.77 -8.07 -17.39
CA GLN A 136 -9.41 -9.42 -17.86
C GLN A 136 -10.15 -10.52 -17.11
N ALA A 137 -10.85 -10.19 -16.01
CA ALA A 137 -11.65 -11.14 -15.25
C ALA A 137 -13.14 -11.04 -15.61
N PRO A 138 -13.87 -12.16 -15.77
CA PRO A 138 -15.31 -12.14 -15.96
C PRO A 138 -16.00 -11.64 -14.69
N THR A 139 -17.12 -10.91 -14.83
CA THR A 139 -17.93 -10.53 -13.66
C THR A 139 -18.90 -11.62 -13.26
N SER A 140 -19.09 -11.83 -11.96
CA SER A 140 -20.12 -12.71 -11.40
C SER A 140 -21.50 -12.03 -11.36
N GLU A 141 -21.56 -10.70 -11.49
CA GLU A 141 -22.81 -9.94 -11.39
C GLU A 141 -23.57 -9.89 -12.73
N LYS A 142 -24.87 -10.14 -12.68
CA LYS A 142 -25.76 -10.02 -13.84
C LYS A 142 -26.32 -8.60 -13.95
N HIS A 143 -25.53 -7.70 -14.55
CA HIS A 143 -25.91 -6.31 -14.72
C HIS A 143 -25.91 -5.89 -16.19
N TYR A 144 -26.80 -4.94 -16.51
CA TYR A 144 -26.81 -4.23 -17.79
C TYR A 144 -26.86 -2.73 -17.57
N ILE A 145 -26.42 -1.98 -18.57
CA ILE A 145 -26.49 -0.53 -18.60
C ILE A 145 -27.27 -0.06 -19.84
N ILE A 146 -27.71 1.18 -19.79
CA ILE A 146 -28.10 1.94 -20.98
C ILE A 146 -26.96 2.92 -21.23
N CYS A 147 -26.32 2.82 -22.39
CA CYS A 147 -25.15 3.59 -22.75
C CYS A 147 -25.44 5.10 -22.69
N GLY A 148 -24.66 5.84 -21.91
CA GLY A 148 -24.77 7.28 -21.74
C GLY A 148 -24.00 8.06 -22.81
N LYS A 149 -23.83 9.37 -22.57
CA LYS A 149 -23.13 10.32 -23.47
C LYS A 149 -21.64 10.03 -23.60
N GLU A 150 -21.04 9.31 -22.65
CA GLU A 150 -19.64 8.90 -22.65
C GLU A 150 -19.32 7.85 -23.71
N PHE A 151 -20.34 7.11 -24.18
CA PHE A 151 -20.19 6.13 -25.24
C PHE A 151 -20.22 6.79 -26.63
N PRO A 152 -19.62 6.13 -27.66
CA PRO A 152 -19.72 6.57 -29.04
C PRO A 152 -21.18 6.80 -29.47
N LEU A 153 -21.42 7.76 -30.33
CA LEU A 153 -22.78 8.22 -30.74
C LEU A 153 -23.68 7.08 -31.19
N GLU A 154 -23.12 6.11 -31.94
CA GLU A 154 -23.82 4.94 -32.46
C GLU A 154 -24.23 3.93 -31.37
N LEU A 155 -23.65 4.04 -30.19
CA LEU A 155 -23.93 3.18 -29.04
C LEU A 155 -24.83 3.84 -28.00
N GLN A 156 -24.99 5.16 -28.02
CA GLN A 156 -25.81 5.88 -27.06
C GLN A 156 -27.25 5.41 -27.07
N GLY A 157 -27.81 5.23 -25.86
CA GLY A 157 -29.17 4.70 -25.68
C GLY A 157 -29.32 3.19 -25.87
N ARG A 158 -28.24 2.48 -26.28
CA ARG A 158 -28.28 1.02 -26.43
C ARG A 158 -28.17 0.32 -25.09
N VAL A 159 -28.81 -0.85 -24.98
CA VAL A 159 -28.65 -1.75 -23.84
C VAL A 159 -27.38 -2.57 -24.03
N ALA A 160 -26.54 -2.58 -23.01
CA ALA A 160 -25.30 -3.35 -22.99
C ALA A 160 -25.19 -4.17 -21.70
N ILE A 161 -24.86 -5.46 -21.84
CA ILE A 161 -24.57 -6.35 -20.71
C ILE A 161 -23.12 -6.15 -20.28
N ILE A 162 -22.87 -6.07 -18.99
CA ILE A 162 -21.52 -6.06 -18.44
C ILE A 162 -21.02 -7.50 -18.37
N ARG A 163 -19.89 -7.80 -19.02
CA ARG A 163 -19.26 -9.14 -19.08
C ARG A 163 -18.02 -9.27 -18.23
N GLN A 164 -17.28 -8.18 -18.08
CA GLN A 164 -16.03 -8.15 -17.33
C GLN A 164 -16.18 -7.36 -16.03
N ALA A 165 -15.28 -7.60 -15.07
CA ALA A 165 -15.21 -6.83 -13.85
C ALA A 165 -14.84 -5.38 -14.16
N LEU A 166 -15.64 -4.44 -13.66
CA LEU A 166 -15.45 -2.99 -13.88
C LEU A 166 -15.20 -2.26 -12.57
N TYR A 167 -14.40 -1.22 -12.63
CA TYR A 167 -14.19 -0.33 -11.47
C TYR A 167 -15.51 0.15 -10.89
N GLY A 168 -15.63 0.13 -9.56
CA GLY A 168 -16.85 0.51 -8.85
C GLY A 168 -17.89 -0.62 -8.71
N GLY A 169 -17.75 -1.74 -9.42
CA GLY A 169 -18.55 -2.95 -9.17
C GLY A 169 -18.24 -3.53 -7.79
N LYS A 170 -19.27 -3.93 -7.03
CA LYS A 170 -19.06 -4.47 -5.68
C LYS A 170 -18.27 -5.77 -5.67
N SER A 171 -18.45 -6.61 -6.68
CA SER A 171 -17.74 -7.89 -6.84
C SER A 171 -16.42 -7.77 -7.62
N ALA A 172 -16.15 -6.63 -8.27
CA ALA A 172 -15.04 -6.52 -9.24
C ALA A 172 -13.69 -6.96 -8.68
N GLY A 173 -13.36 -6.55 -7.45
CA GLY A 173 -12.11 -6.96 -6.79
C GLY A 173 -12.09 -8.47 -6.51
N SER A 174 -13.18 -9.03 -5.98
CA SER A 174 -13.25 -10.47 -5.67
C SER A 174 -13.31 -11.34 -6.94
N ASP A 175 -13.95 -10.87 -8.01
CA ASP A 175 -13.99 -11.56 -9.29
C ASP A 175 -12.59 -11.65 -9.90
N TYR A 176 -11.85 -10.53 -9.92
CA TYR A 176 -10.45 -10.49 -10.33
C TYR A 176 -9.58 -11.42 -9.47
N TRP A 177 -9.69 -11.30 -8.16
CA TRP A 177 -8.90 -12.07 -7.20
C TRP A 177 -9.12 -13.58 -7.37
N LYS A 178 -10.38 -14.02 -7.51
CA LYS A 178 -10.73 -15.43 -7.76
C LYS A 178 -10.15 -15.93 -9.09
N HIS A 179 -10.25 -15.11 -10.14
CA HIS A 179 -9.75 -15.46 -11.47
C HIS A 179 -8.23 -15.58 -11.51
N MET A 180 -7.51 -14.63 -10.86
CA MET A 180 -6.07 -14.69 -10.69
C MET A 180 -5.64 -15.90 -9.86
N ARG A 181 -6.36 -16.20 -8.79
CA ARG A 181 -6.11 -17.38 -7.95
C ARG A 181 -6.17 -18.68 -8.78
N THR A 182 -7.19 -18.84 -9.61
CA THR A 182 -7.31 -19.99 -10.51
C THR A 182 -6.10 -20.11 -11.45
N CYS A 183 -5.61 -19.01 -11.98
CA CYS A 183 -4.40 -18.99 -12.80
C CYS A 183 -3.16 -19.44 -11.99
N MET A 184 -2.94 -18.89 -10.80
CA MET A 184 -1.79 -19.23 -9.97
C MET A 184 -1.81 -20.71 -9.55
N GLU A 185 -2.98 -21.25 -9.20
CA GLU A 185 -3.16 -22.68 -8.89
C GLU A 185 -2.88 -23.58 -10.13
N HIS A 186 -3.32 -23.14 -11.32
CA HIS A 186 -2.99 -23.83 -12.56
C HIS A 186 -1.48 -23.86 -12.85
N LEU A 187 -0.77 -22.78 -12.52
CA LEU A 187 0.69 -22.68 -12.58
C LEU A 187 1.40 -23.42 -11.44
N ARG A 188 0.66 -24.17 -10.62
CA ARG A 188 1.14 -24.95 -9.46
C ARG A 188 1.72 -24.11 -8.32
N PHE A 189 1.41 -22.83 -8.27
CA PHE A 189 1.66 -22.04 -7.07
C PHE A 189 0.61 -22.33 -6.01
N LYS A 190 1.03 -22.27 -4.74
CA LYS A 190 0.14 -22.36 -3.57
C LYS A 190 0.10 -21.02 -2.87
N SER A 191 -1.09 -20.57 -2.50
CA SER A 191 -1.26 -19.36 -1.70
C SER A 191 -0.74 -19.60 -0.28
N CYS A 192 0.06 -18.68 0.24
CA CYS A 192 0.50 -18.69 1.63
C CYS A 192 -0.71 -18.46 2.56
N LYS A 193 -0.82 -19.26 3.63
CA LYS A 193 -1.95 -19.13 4.58
C LYS A 193 -1.87 -17.86 5.43
N ALA A 194 -0.68 -17.36 5.68
CA ALA A 194 -0.48 -16.17 6.49
C ALA A 194 -0.67 -14.87 5.70
N ASP A 195 -0.49 -14.92 4.38
CA ASP A 195 -0.75 -13.81 3.46
C ASP A 195 -1.21 -14.38 2.12
N PRO A 196 -2.53 -14.43 1.84
CA PRO A 196 -3.09 -15.14 0.69
C PRO A 196 -2.62 -14.66 -0.68
N ASP A 197 -2.07 -13.47 -0.78
CA ASP A 197 -1.55 -12.88 -2.01
C ASP A 197 -0.03 -13.06 -2.18
N VAL A 198 0.59 -13.80 -1.27
CA VAL A 198 1.91 -14.43 -1.45
C VAL A 198 1.70 -15.83 -2.01
N TRP A 199 2.15 -16.04 -3.23
CA TRP A 199 2.09 -17.31 -3.93
C TRP A 199 3.47 -17.95 -3.95
N MET A 200 3.55 -19.24 -3.65
CA MET A 200 4.81 -19.96 -3.49
C MET A 200 4.80 -21.30 -4.23
N ARG A 201 5.95 -21.68 -4.78
CA ARG A 201 6.16 -22.93 -5.49
C ARG A 201 7.58 -23.44 -5.23
N PRO A 202 7.79 -24.75 -4.95
CA PRO A 202 9.14 -25.30 -4.77
C PRO A 202 9.92 -25.25 -6.08
N ALA A 203 11.17 -24.84 -6.02
CA ALA A 203 12.09 -24.79 -7.15
C ALA A 203 13.50 -25.23 -6.75
N VAL A 204 14.34 -25.50 -7.76
CA VAL A 204 15.73 -25.94 -7.57
C VAL A 204 16.63 -25.09 -8.45
N LYS A 205 17.74 -24.60 -7.92
CA LYS A 205 18.75 -23.90 -8.70
C LYS A 205 19.47 -24.87 -9.62
N ALA A 206 19.50 -24.55 -10.90
CA ALA A 206 20.21 -25.37 -11.88
C ALA A 206 21.74 -25.36 -11.69
N SER A 207 22.29 -24.34 -11.01
CA SER A 207 23.73 -24.17 -10.81
C SER A 207 24.32 -25.14 -9.80
N ASP A 208 23.62 -25.45 -8.72
CA ASP A 208 24.16 -26.18 -7.56
C ASP A 208 23.18 -27.17 -6.91
N GLY A 209 21.96 -27.27 -7.46
CA GLY A 209 20.94 -28.16 -6.91
C GLY A 209 20.27 -27.65 -5.61
N THR A 210 20.55 -26.42 -5.18
CA THR A 210 19.95 -25.86 -3.97
C THR A 210 18.46 -25.69 -4.14
N GLU A 211 17.69 -26.23 -3.23
CA GLU A 211 16.23 -26.04 -3.17
C GLU A 211 15.89 -24.67 -2.62
N TYR A 212 14.86 -24.01 -3.19
CA TYR A 212 14.36 -22.72 -2.73
C TYR A 212 12.86 -22.59 -2.98
N TRP A 213 12.22 -21.61 -2.34
CA TRP A 213 10.86 -21.21 -2.67
C TRP A 213 10.88 -20.12 -3.73
N GLU A 214 10.17 -20.35 -4.81
CA GLU A 214 9.85 -19.35 -5.81
C GLU A 214 8.58 -18.62 -5.38
N TYR A 215 8.61 -17.26 -5.37
CA TYR A 215 7.49 -16.45 -4.93
C TYR A 215 6.94 -15.58 -6.04
N VAL A 216 5.61 -15.39 -6.01
CA VAL A 216 4.92 -14.32 -6.73
C VAL A 216 4.03 -13.58 -5.72
N LEU A 217 4.24 -12.27 -5.60
CA LEU A 217 3.50 -11.39 -4.72
C LEU A 217 2.59 -10.51 -5.56
N LEU A 218 1.29 -10.51 -5.24
CA LEU A 218 0.28 -9.81 -6.03
C LEU A 218 -0.31 -8.63 -5.26
N TYR A 219 -0.27 -7.44 -5.86
CA TYR A 219 -0.93 -6.25 -5.34
C TYR A 219 -1.82 -5.66 -6.44
N VAL A 220 -3.02 -6.21 -6.61
CA VAL A 220 -3.96 -5.92 -7.68
C VAL A 220 -3.31 -6.17 -9.04
N ASP A 221 -2.91 -5.11 -9.74
CA ASP A 221 -2.28 -5.12 -11.07
C ASP A 221 -0.75 -5.24 -11.03
N ASP A 222 -0.14 -4.98 -9.88
CA ASP A 222 1.31 -5.11 -9.69
C ASP A 222 1.68 -6.53 -9.25
N ALA A 223 2.56 -7.20 -10.00
CA ALA A 223 3.12 -8.50 -9.68
C ALA A 223 4.63 -8.40 -9.44
N LEU A 224 5.12 -9.01 -8.35
CA LEU A 224 6.54 -9.13 -8.03
C LEU A 224 6.91 -10.61 -7.99
N SER A 225 7.82 -11.03 -8.85
CA SER A 225 8.33 -12.41 -8.93
C SER A 225 9.73 -12.51 -8.35
N ILE A 226 9.96 -13.56 -7.56
CA ILE A 226 11.26 -13.90 -6.95
C ILE A 226 11.59 -15.31 -7.34
N SER A 227 12.60 -15.48 -8.19
CA SER A 227 13.00 -16.75 -8.78
C SER A 227 14.39 -16.62 -9.41
N MET A 228 15.04 -17.74 -9.71
CA MET A 228 16.19 -17.71 -10.62
C MET A 228 15.81 -17.21 -12.02
N ASN A 229 14.55 -17.42 -12.44
CA ASN A 229 13.99 -17.02 -13.74
C ASN A 229 12.81 -16.07 -13.57
N ALA A 230 12.92 -15.05 -12.72
CA ALA A 230 11.81 -14.19 -12.28
C ALA A 230 11.04 -13.53 -13.43
N GLU A 231 11.72 -13.06 -14.48
CA GLU A 231 11.09 -12.47 -15.66
C GLU A 231 10.30 -13.50 -16.48
N ASP A 232 10.80 -14.73 -16.59
CA ASP A 232 10.11 -15.80 -17.32
C ASP A 232 8.82 -16.21 -16.64
N VAL A 233 8.78 -16.23 -15.30
CA VAL A 233 7.55 -16.46 -14.54
C VAL A 233 6.48 -15.43 -14.90
N LEU A 234 6.84 -14.15 -14.99
CA LEU A 234 5.90 -13.08 -15.34
C LEU A 234 5.53 -13.12 -16.85
N ASN A 235 6.52 -13.21 -17.74
CA ASN A 235 6.30 -13.10 -19.18
C ASN A 235 5.76 -14.38 -19.82
N LYS A 236 6.33 -15.55 -19.47
CA LYS A 236 6.05 -16.81 -20.18
C LYS A 236 5.00 -17.65 -19.47
N GLU A 237 4.91 -17.58 -18.14
CA GLU A 237 3.92 -18.36 -17.38
C GLU A 237 2.66 -17.54 -17.12
N ILE A 238 2.72 -16.47 -16.31
CA ILE A 238 1.58 -15.61 -16.04
C ILE A 238 1.12 -14.89 -17.31
N GLY A 239 2.07 -14.37 -18.10
CA GLY A 239 1.82 -13.65 -19.35
C GLY A 239 1.12 -14.48 -20.45
N LYS A 240 1.08 -15.81 -20.30
CA LYS A 240 0.30 -16.69 -21.18
C LYS A 240 -1.22 -16.57 -20.94
N TYR A 241 -1.62 -16.22 -19.73
CA TYR A 241 -3.03 -16.14 -19.30
C TYR A 241 -3.50 -14.71 -19.09
N TRP A 242 -2.59 -13.80 -18.73
CA TRP A 242 -2.86 -12.42 -18.43
C TRP A 242 -2.03 -11.49 -19.34
N THR A 243 -2.67 -10.52 -19.93
CA THR A 243 -1.96 -9.53 -20.74
C THR A 243 -1.18 -8.61 -19.82
N MET A 244 0.14 -8.69 -19.88
CA MET A 244 1.03 -7.74 -19.21
C MET A 244 1.04 -6.41 -19.98
N LYS A 245 1.25 -5.32 -19.27
CA LYS A 245 1.45 -4.02 -19.89
C LYS A 245 2.78 -4.03 -20.65
N LYS A 246 2.78 -3.45 -21.84
CA LYS A 246 3.97 -3.41 -22.70
C LYS A 246 5.16 -2.82 -21.93
N ASP A 247 6.31 -3.48 -22.04
CA ASP A 247 7.59 -3.07 -21.44
C ASP A 247 7.56 -2.88 -19.91
N SER A 248 6.59 -3.52 -19.20
CA SER A 248 6.50 -3.42 -17.75
C SER A 248 7.21 -4.54 -16.99
N VAL A 249 7.52 -5.64 -17.66
CA VAL A 249 8.21 -6.77 -17.01
C VAL A 249 9.72 -6.61 -17.11
N GLY A 250 10.38 -6.59 -15.96
CA GLY A 250 11.82 -6.45 -15.85
C GLY A 250 12.27 -6.27 -14.40
N PRO A 251 13.53 -5.85 -14.19
CA PRO A 251 14.01 -5.49 -12.86
C PRO A 251 13.07 -4.47 -12.20
N PRO A 252 12.72 -4.62 -10.91
CA PRO A 252 11.79 -3.72 -10.26
C PRO A 252 12.38 -2.31 -10.20
N ASP A 253 11.65 -1.33 -10.76
CA ASP A 253 11.97 0.10 -10.61
C ASP A 253 10.99 0.75 -9.64
N ILE A 254 9.69 0.59 -9.86
CA ILE A 254 8.65 1.11 -8.96
C ILE A 254 7.71 -0.03 -8.60
N TYR A 255 7.51 -0.26 -7.30
CA TYR A 255 6.53 -1.20 -6.78
C TYR A 255 5.85 -0.58 -5.54
N LEU A 256 4.52 -0.56 -5.53
CA LEU A 256 3.72 0.08 -4.47
C LEU A 256 4.06 1.56 -4.23
N GLY A 257 4.55 2.27 -5.26
CA GLY A 257 4.96 3.66 -5.16
C GLY A 257 6.37 3.88 -4.60
N ASN A 258 7.10 2.81 -4.26
CA ASN A 258 8.51 2.85 -3.90
C ASN A 258 9.37 2.60 -5.13
N LYS A 259 10.43 3.38 -5.27
CA LYS A 259 11.52 2.99 -6.13
C LYS A 259 12.31 1.87 -5.46
N ILE A 260 12.43 0.74 -6.15
CA ILE A 260 13.22 -0.40 -5.69
C ILE A 260 14.53 -0.41 -6.46
N SER A 261 15.64 -0.55 -5.75
CA SER A 261 16.97 -0.66 -6.34
C SER A 261 17.78 -1.76 -5.68
N LYS A 262 18.68 -2.38 -6.46
CA LYS A 262 19.67 -3.28 -5.91
C LYS A 262 20.90 -2.48 -5.53
N VAL A 263 21.35 -2.61 -4.28
CA VAL A 263 22.51 -1.92 -3.73
C VAL A 263 23.57 -2.93 -3.30
N THR A 264 24.83 -2.51 -3.31
CA THR A 264 25.94 -3.32 -2.79
C THR A 264 26.39 -2.69 -1.48
N LEU A 265 26.34 -3.47 -0.39
CA LEU A 265 26.79 -3.06 0.93
C LEU A 265 28.32 -2.95 1.00
N GLU A 266 28.85 -2.31 2.04
CA GLU A 266 30.30 -2.14 2.24
C GLU A 266 31.04 -3.49 2.32
N ASN A 267 30.38 -4.53 2.82
CA ASN A 267 30.91 -5.90 2.85
C ASN A 267 30.82 -6.66 1.52
N GLY A 268 30.37 -6.00 0.44
CA GLY A 268 30.22 -6.59 -0.90
C GLY A 268 28.94 -7.41 -1.09
N VAL A 269 28.07 -7.53 -0.06
CA VAL A 269 26.80 -8.25 -0.17
C VAL A 269 25.77 -7.41 -0.91
N SER A 270 25.00 -8.04 -1.81
CA SER A 270 23.88 -7.38 -2.51
C SER A 270 22.65 -7.34 -1.62
N ALA A 271 21.99 -6.20 -1.57
CA ALA A 271 20.74 -5.97 -0.85
C ALA A 271 19.72 -5.24 -1.74
N TRP A 272 18.44 -5.25 -1.34
CA TRP A 272 17.40 -4.43 -1.96
C TRP A 272 17.15 -3.20 -1.11
N ALA A 273 16.90 -2.07 -1.76
CA ALA A 273 16.60 -0.81 -1.10
C ALA A 273 15.32 -0.19 -1.63
N PHE A 274 14.56 0.45 -0.74
CA PHE A 274 13.38 1.26 -1.05
C PHE A 274 13.71 2.74 -0.94
N SER A 275 13.41 3.51 -1.98
CA SER A 275 13.51 4.96 -1.99
C SER A 275 12.16 5.59 -2.30
N LEU A 276 11.77 6.56 -1.49
CA LEU A 276 10.54 7.34 -1.65
C LEU A 276 10.80 8.77 -2.13
N SER A 277 12.04 9.07 -2.56
CA SER A 277 12.46 10.43 -2.88
C SER A 277 11.51 11.17 -3.82
N GLN A 278 11.02 10.51 -4.88
CA GLN A 278 10.08 11.12 -5.83
C GLN A 278 8.74 11.47 -5.20
N TYR A 279 8.21 10.57 -4.36
CA TYR A 279 6.95 10.80 -3.65
C TYR A 279 7.08 11.97 -2.67
N PHE A 280 8.18 12.01 -1.91
CA PHE A 280 8.46 13.10 -0.97
C PHE A 280 8.55 14.45 -1.67
N GLN A 281 9.32 14.53 -2.74
CA GLN A 281 9.46 15.77 -3.51
C GLN A 281 8.11 16.27 -4.03
N SER A 282 7.26 15.36 -4.51
CA SER A 282 5.91 15.71 -4.98
C SER A 282 5.01 16.17 -3.84
N ALA A 283 5.05 15.48 -2.68
CA ALA A 283 4.29 15.86 -1.49
C ALA A 283 4.74 17.25 -0.97
N VAL A 284 6.05 17.50 -0.87
CA VAL A 284 6.62 18.78 -0.46
C VAL A 284 6.21 19.89 -1.42
N LYS A 285 6.32 19.70 -2.75
CA LYS A 285 5.88 20.68 -3.75
C LYS A 285 4.41 21.05 -3.61
N ASN A 286 3.54 20.08 -3.29
CA ASN A 286 2.12 20.36 -3.05
C ASN A 286 1.89 21.23 -1.83
N VAL A 287 2.63 21.00 -0.73
CA VAL A 287 2.56 21.83 0.48
C VAL A 287 3.10 23.24 0.19
N GLU A 288 4.22 23.37 -0.50
CA GLU A 288 4.78 24.67 -0.91
C GLU A 288 3.81 25.46 -1.81
N ALA A 289 3.17 24.79 -2.76
CA ALA A 289 2.16 25.41 -3.63
C ALA A 289 0.91 25.84 -2.84
N HIS A 290 0.53 25.10 -1.78
CA HIS A 290 -0.54 25.52 -0.89
C HIS A 290 -0.16 26.76 -0.08
N LEU A 291 1.02 26.75 0.54
CA LEU A 291 1.52 27.87 1.34
C LEU A 291 1.72 29.14 0.52
N SER A 292 2.22 29.05 -0.71
CA SER A 292 2.47 30.20 -1.58
C SER A 292 1.21 31.01 -1.90
N LYS A 293 0.01 30.39 -1.89
CA LYS A 293 -1.27 31.07 -2.09
C LYS A 293 -1.58 32.09 -0.99
N SER A 294 -1.05 31.87 0.20
CA SER A 294 -1.17 32.77 1.37
C SER A 294 0.13 33.57 1.64
N GLY A 295 1.12 33.53 0.73
CA GLY A 295 2.42 34.16 0.93
C GLY A 295 3.33 33.43 1.92
N GLY A 296 2.94 32.24 2.40
CA GLY A 296 3.71 31.40 3.31
C GLY A 296 4.81 30.60 2.60
N LYS A 297 5.76 30.11 3.40
CA LYS A 297 6.85 29.21 2.94
C LYS A 297 7.10 28.13 4.01
N LEU A 298 7.63 27.00 3.59
CA LEU A 298 8.16 26.00 4.55
C LEU A 298 9.36 26.59 5.33
N PRO A 299 9.57 26.11 6.58
CA PRO A 299 10.79 26.41 7.31
C PRO A 299 12.05 26.10 6.49
N THR A 300 13.08 26.97 6.63
CA THR A 300 14.32 26.84 5.84
C THR A 300 15.26 25.77 6.38
N CYS A 301 15.09 25.34 7.62
CA CYS A 301 15.88 24.31 8.27
C CYS A 301 14.98 23.45 9.17
N ALA A 302 15.14 22.14 9.09
CA ALA A 302 14.52 21.16 9.98
C ALA A 302 15.48 19.95 10.07
N ALA A 303 16.20 19.89 11.18
CA ALA A 303 17.18 18.81 11.43
C ALA A 303 16.50 17.55 12.00
N THR A 304 15.35 17.73 12.65
CA THR A 304 14.55 16.68 13.28
C THR A 304 13.11 16.75 12.80
N PRO A 305 12.34 15.63 12.84
CA PRO A 305 10.94 15.63 12.43
C PRO A 305 10.05 16.59 13.22
N PHE A 306 10.34 16.80 14.52
CA PHE A 306 9.70 17.81 15.37
C PHE A 306 10.62 18.97 15.68
N SER A 307 10.03 20.13 15.88
CA SER A 307 10.70 21.29 16.46
C SER A 307 11.13 20.96 17.89
N SER A 308 12.26 21.53 18.32
CA SER A 308 12.82 21.24 19.66
C SER A 308 11.80 21.55 20.76
N GLY A 309 11.51 20.55 21.60
CA GLY A 309 10.59 20.67 22.74
C GLY A 309 9.12 20.73 22.37
N TYR A 310 8.72 20.59 21.12
CA TYR A 310 7.31 20.59 20.74
C TYR A 310 6.57 19.37 21.31
N ARG A 311 5.39 19.65 21.87
CA ARG A 311 4.49 18.65 22.44
C ARG A 311 3.07 18.92 21.97
N PRO A 312 2.52 18.09 21.07
CA PRO A 312 1.21 18.35 20.48
C PRO A 312 0.05 18.33 21.49
N GLU A 313 0.17 17.53 22.54
CA GLU A 313 -0.87 17.40 23.56
C GLU A 313 -1.08 18.65 24.42
N ILE A 314 -0.08 19.54 24.53
CA ILE A 314 -0.17 20.78 25.30
C ILE A 314 -0.31 22.03 24.42
N ASP A 315 -0.47 21.87 23.11
CA ASP A 315 -0.68 22.98 22.17
C ASP A 315 -2.07 23.62 22.43
N VAL A 316 -2.09 24.83 22.93
CA VAL A 316 -3.29 25.63 23.25
C VAL A 316 -3.60 26.69 22.18
N SER A 317 -2.98 26.61 21.03
CA SER A 317 -3.27 27.54 19.92
C SER A 317 -4.72 27.37 19.43
N GLU A 318 -5.20 28.36 18.69
CA GLU A 318 -6.59 28.38 18.18
C GLU A 318 -6.90 27.15 17.31
N GLU A 319 -8.09 26.57 17.50
CA GLU A 319 -8.58 25.45 16.70
C GLU A 319 -8.67 25.82 15.21
N LEU A 320 -8.39 24.85 14.36
CA LEU A 320 -8.49 25.04 12.93
C LEU A 320 -9.93 25.08 12.46
N ILE A 321 -10.24 26.03 11.57
CA ILE A 321 -11.53 26.03 10.85
C ILE A 321 -11.68 24.73 10.03
N PRO A 322 -12.92 24.27 9.73
CA PRO A 322 -13.17 22.97 9.11
C PRO A 322 -12.40 22.70 7.82
N THR A 323 -12.14 23.73 7.02
CA THR A 323 -11.35 23.60 5.77
C THR A 323 -9.89 23.30 6.06
N ASN A 324 -9.30 23.96 7.03
CA ASN A 324 -7.91 23.73 7.43
C ASN A 324 -7.74 22.43 8.24
N ALA A 325 -8.75 22.04 9.03
CA ALA A 325 -8.78 20.75 9.70
C ALA A 325 -8.81 19.59 8.68
N ALA A 326 -9.61 19.70 7.61
CA ALA A 326 -9.61 18.73 6.51
C ALA A 326 -8.26 18.69 5.76
N TYR A 327 -7.62 19.84 5.59
CA TYR A 327 -6.29 19.91 5.02
C TYR A 327 -5.24 19.24 5.94
N TYR A 328 -5.26 19.53 7.24
CA TYR A 328 -4.43 18.86 8.24
C TYR A 328 -4.58 17.34 8.15
N GLN A 329 -5.82 16.83 8.14
CA GLN A 329 -6.09 15.39 8.02
C GLN A 329 -5.52 14.80 6.72
N SER A 330 -5.54 15.53 5.61
CA SER A 330 -4.95 15.10 4.35
C SER A 330 -3.42 15.01 4.43
N LEU A 331 -2.77 15.94 5.11
CA LEU A 331 -1.33 15.94 5.34
C LEU A 331 -0.90 14.77 6.24
N ILE A 332 -1.67 14.49 7.30
CA ILE A 332 -1.45 13.30 8.13
C ILE A 332 -1.57 12.01 7.30
N GLY A 333 -2.54 11.95 6.39
CA GLY A 333 -2.68 10.81 5.46
C GLY A 333 -1.42 10.58 4.63
N ILE A 334 -0.83 11.65 4.08
CA ILE A 334 0.43 11.61 3.33
C ILE A 334 1.58 11.12 4.22
N LEU A 335 1.74 11.70 5.41
CA LEU A 335 2.83 11.34 6.33
C LEU A 335 2.71 9.89 6.82
N ARG A 336 1.51 9.41 7.14
CA ARG A 336 1.29 8.01 7.50
C ARG A 336 1.67 7.05 6.38
N TRP A 337 1.34 7.40 5.14
CA TRP A 337 1.75 6.60 3.99
C TRP A 337 3.27 6.58 3.82
N ILE A 338 3.93 7.71 4.02
CA ILE A 338 5.38 7.84 3.99
C ILE A 338 6.05 6.94 5.05
N VAL A 339 5.53 6.95 6.28
CA VAL A 339 6.01 6.06 7.36
C VAL A 339 5.78 4.61 6.98
N GLU A 340 4.60 4.26 6.48
CA GLU A 340 4.28 2.90 6.08
C GLU A 340 5.22 2.37 5.00
N LEU A 341 5.66 3.23 4.08
CA LEU A 341 6.52 2.84 2.97
C LEU A 341 8.02 2.82 3.30
N GLY A 342 8.48 3.26 4.49
CA GLY A 342 9.89 3.09 4.86
C GLY A 342 10.52 4.21 5.72
N ARG A 343 9.84 5.35 5.94
CA ARG A 343 10.36 6.42 6.81
C ARG A 343 10.07 6.11 8.28
N MET A 344 10.72 5.07 8.79
CA MET A 344 10.59 4.66 10.19
C MET A 344 11.07 5.73 11.17
N ASP A 345 11.99 6.59 10.75
CA ASP A 345 12.52 7.74 11.50
C ASP A 345 11.46 8.77 11.92
N MET A 346 10.29 8.77 11.25
CA MET A 346 9.17 9.67 11.56
C MET A 346 8.00 8.97 12.25
N THR A 347 8.13 7.71 12.60
CA THR A 347 7.01 6.88 13.09
C THR A 347 6.38 7.44 14.36
N CYS A 348 7.21 7.91 15.30
CA CYS A 348 6.76 8.45 16.59
C CYS A 348 5.95 9.73 16.38
N GLU A 349 6.54 10.70 15.71
CA GLU A 349 5.99 12.04 15.51
C GLU A 349 4.70 12.00 14.69
N VAL A 350 4.69 11.21 13.61
CA VAL A 350 3.46 11.01 12.80
C VAL A 350 2.35 10.35 13.63
N SER A 351 2.69 9.40 14.50
CA SER A 351 1.74 8.78 15.42
C SER A 351 1.19 9.78 16.46
N MET A 352 2.04 10.69 16.95
CA MET A 352 1.64 11.76 17.88
C MET A 352 0.68 12.74 17.18
N MET A 353 1.05 13.27 16.02
CA MET A 353 0.24 14.21 15.25
C MET A 353 -1.09 13.58 14.79
N ALA A 354 -1.08 12.29 14.42
CA ALA A 354 -2.30 11.59 14.06
C ALA A 354 -3.32 11.51 15.23
N SER A 355 -2.87 11.58 16.47
CA SER A 355 -3.74 11.61 17.64
C SER A 355 -4.53 12.93 17.74
N MET A 356 -4.09 13.99 17.07
CA MET A 356 -4.71 15.33 17.10
C MET A 356 -5.73 15.56 15.96
N MET A 357 -6.00 14.56 15.10
CA MET A 357 -6.87 14.71 13.91
C MET A 357 -8.32 15.12 14.23
N ALA A 358 -8.82 14.83 15.44
CA ALA A 358 -10.20 15.14 15.81
C ALA A 358 -10.43 16.65 16.02
N LEU A 359 -9.48 17.32 16.66
CA LEU A 359 -9.52 18.76 17.00
C LEU A 359 -8.12 19.37 16.79
N PRO A 360 -7.65 19.52 15.55
CA PRO A 360 -6.33 20.08 15.29
C PRO A 360 -6.32 21.59 15.50
N CYS A 361 -5.21 22.10 16.06
CA CYS A 361 -4.97 23.51 16.31
C CYS A 361 -4.02 24.11 15.25
N LYS A 362 -3.86 25.45 15.25
CA LYS A 362 -2.94 26.16 14.34
C LYS A 362 -1.50 25.69 14.53
N GLY A 363 -1.05 25.49 15.77
CA GLY A 363 0.31 24.98 16.07
C GLY A 363 0.52 23.58 15.51
N HIS A 364 -0.47 22.69 15.62
CA HIS A 364 -0.40 21.38 14.98
C HIS A 364 -0.14 21.47 13.46
N LEU A 365 -0.82 22.38 12.76
CA LEU A 365 -0.62 22.57 11.32
C LEU A 365 0.77 23.15 11.01
N GLN A 366 1.28 24.07 11.85
CA GLN A 366 2.65 24.62 11.70
C GLN A 366 3.70 23.52 11.89
N GLU A 367 3.48 22.63 12.86
CA GLU A 367 4.39 21.52 13.09
C GLU A 367 4.39 20.52 11.93
N LEU A 368 3.25 20.28 11.27
CA LEU A 368 3.26 19.50 10.02
C LEU A 368 4.12 20.18 8.94
N TYR A 369 4.09 21.51 8.83
CA TYR A 369 4.96 22.21 7.88
C TYR A 369 6.46 22.02 8.23
N HIS A 370 6.80 21.96 9.52
CA HIS A 370 8.16 21.62 9.96
C HIS A 370 8.53 20.18 9.53
N MET A 371 7.63 19.21 9.72
CA MET A 371 7.84 17.83 9.28
C MET A 371 8.02 17.72 7.75
N PHE A 372 7.28 18.52 6.95
CA PHE A 372 7.49 18.57 5.51
C PHE A 372 8.81 19.28 5.13
N ALA A 373 9.28 20.25 5.92
CA ALA A 373 10.63 20.82 5.75
C ALA A 373 11.71 19.79 6.06
N TYR A 374 11.56 18.97 7.12
CA TYR A 374 12.43 17.84 7.40
C TYR A 374 12.49 16.86 6.22
N LEU A 375 11.36 16.44 5.68
CA LEU A 375 11.29 15.59 4.50
C LEU A 375 11.99 16.20 3.28
N LYS A 376 11.88 17.51 3.08
CA LYS A 376 12.54 18.23 1.98
C LYS A 376 14.06 18.11 2.08
N HIS A 377 14.61 18.23 3.29
CA HIS A 377 16.05 18.16 3.52
C HIS A 377 16.59 16.73 3.53
N HIS A 378 15.77 15.76 3.97
CA HIS A 378 16.15 14.36 4.12
C HIS A 378 15.43 13.44 3.12
N HIS A 379 15.22 13.92 1.89
CA HIS A 379 14.48 13.17 0.86
C HIS A 379 15.21 11.95 0.29
N ASN A 380 16.53 11.87 0.46
CA ASN A 380 17.35 10.78 -0.10
C ASN A 380 17.50 9.58 0.84
N ALA A 381 16.79 9.56 1.98
CA ALA A 381 16.81 8.41 2.87
C ALA A 381 16.23 7.17 2.18
N GLU A 382 16.96 6.07 2.26
CA GLU A 382 16.58 4.78 1.72
C GLU A 382 16.45 3.74 2.83
N LEU A 383 15.46 2.88 2.71
CA LEU A 383 15.32 1.71 3.57
C LEU A 383 16.05 0.54 2.90
N VAL A 384 17.18 0.14 3.47
CA VAL A 384 17.99 -0.97 2.96
C VAL A 384 17.59 -2.27 3.67
N LEU A 385 17.25 -3.30 2.89
CA LEU A 385 16.93 -4.64 3.36
C LEU A 385 18.21 -5.50 3.37
N ASP A 386 19.06 -5.26 4.36
CA ASP A 386 20.35 -5.95 4.51
C ASP A 386 20.13 -7.42 4.93
N PRO A 387 20.51 -8.40 4.09
CA PRO A 387 20.30 -9.83 4.36
C PRO A 387 21.37 -10.42 5.29
N THR A 388 22.41 -9.66 5.68
CA THR A 388 23.50 -10.19 6.50
C THR A 388 23.03 -10.47 7.92
N VAL A 389 23.50 -11.57 8.50
CA VAL A 389 23.19 -11.94 9.89
C VAL A 389 24.01 -11.07 10.82
N GLN A 390 23.40 -10.59 11.89
CA GLN A 390 24.13 -9.87 12.94
C GLN A 390 25.06 -10.83 13.69
N ASP A 391 26.28 -10.39 13.89
CA ASP A 391 27.27 -11.10 14.72
C ASP A 391 27.06 -10.72 16.18
N PHE A 392 26.01 -11.28 16.78
CA PHE A 392 25.80 -11.22 18.23
C PHE A 392 26.33 -12.49 18.90
N ASP A 393 27.11 -12.34 19.94
CA ASP A 393 27.32 -13.41 20.90
C ASP A 393 26.00 -13.67 21.68
N VAL A 394 25.09 -14.37 21.01
CA VAL A 394 23.76 -14.69 21.56
C VAL A 394 23.88 -15.49 22.86
N GLU A 395 24.88 -16.37 22.97
CA GLU A 395 25.08 -17.22 24.15
C GLU A 395 25.68 -16.43 25.33
N GLY A 396 26.58 -15.49 25.06
CA GLY A 396 27.13 -14.60 26.07
C GLY A 396 26.14 -13.55 26.57
N LEU A 397 25.39 -12.92 25.66
CA LEU A 397 24.40 -11.88 25.99
C LEU A 397 23.09 -12.49 26.57
N PHE A 398 22.66 -13.64 26.05
CA PHE A 398 21.41 -14.29 26.42
C PHE A 398 21.63 -15.77 26.78
N PRO A 399 22.25 -16.08 27.93
CA PRO A 399 22.51 -17.44 28.32
C PRO A 399 21.18 -18.23 28.38
N ARG A 400 21.17 -19.38 27.72
CA ARG A 400 19.98 -20.27 27.71
C ARG A 400 19.64 -20.68 29.12
N LYS A 401 18.44 -20.28 29.59
CA LYS A 401 17.91 -20.81 30.87
C LYS A 401 17.48 -22.25 30.69
N ASP A 402 17.88 -23.09 31.64
CA ASP A 402 17.35 -24.44 31.75
C ASP A 402 15.93 -24.37 32.33
N TRP A 403 14.93 -24.56 31.47
CA TRP A 403 13.51 -24.59 31.85
C TRP A 403 13.05 -25.91 32.41
N LYS A 404 13.93 -26.94 32.53
CA LYS A 404 13.60 -28.30 33.02
C LYS A 404 13.02 -28.31 34.42
N HIS A 405 13.29 -27.32 35.23
CA HIS A 405 12.79 -27.18 36.60
C HIS A 405 11.61 -26.18 36.71
N THR A 406 11.00 -25.78 35.62
CA THR A 406 9.83 -24.90 35.61
C THR A 406 8.55 -25.70 35.38
N GLN A 407 7.40 -25.09 35.70
CA GLN A 407 6.08 -25.69 35.42
C GLN A 407 5.80 -25.85 33.88
N PHE A 408 6.66 -25.33 33.04
CA PHE A 408 6.51 -25.36 31.57
C PHE A 408 7.51 -26.34 30.92
N VAL A 409 8.12 -27.23 31.65
CA VAL A 409 9.15 -28.17 31.18
C VAL A 409 8.74 -28.97 29.93
N ASP A 410 7.45 -29.33 29.85
CA ASP A 410 6.89 -30.09 28.73
C ASP A 410 6.19 -29.21 27.67
N ALA A 411 6.20 -27.89 27.86
CA ALA A 411 5.60 -26.98 26.90
C ALA A 411 6.36 -27.05 25.58
N ARG A 412 5.68 -27.49 24.53
CA ARG A 412 6.19 -27.54 23.17
C ARG A 412 5.21 -26.81 22.27
N GLU A 413 5.76 -26.14 21.26
CA GLU A 413 4.95 -25.53 20.22
C GLU A 413 4.47 -26.63 19.26
N GLU A 414 3.17 -26.69 19.01
CA GLU A 414 2.61 -27.53 17.96
C GLU A 414 2.74 -26.81 16.61
N ILE A 415 3.61 -27.34 15.75
CA ILE A 415 3.74 -26.85 14.38
C ILE A 415 2.57 -27.42 13.57
N PRO A 416 1.77 -26.60 12.87
CA PRO A 416 0.66 -27.07 12.04
C PRO A 416 1.12 -28.10 11.01
N SER A 417 0.38 -29.20 10.88
CA SER A 417 0.73 -30.34 9.99
C SER A 417 0.89 -29.99 8.51
N ASN A 418 0.44 -28.81 8.13
CA ASN A 418 0.48 -28.28 6.75
C ASN A 418 1.48 -27.13 6.58
N THR A 419 2.41 -26.98 7.50
CA THR A 419 3.55 -26.06 7.38
C THR A 419 4.42 -26.50 6.20
N PRO A 420 4.79 -25.60 5.28
CA PRO A 420 5.70 -25.92 4.20
C PRO A 420 7.08 -26.39 4.71
N GLU A 421 7.76 -27.21 3.95
CA GLU A 421 9.15 -27.54 4.23
C GLU A 421 10.04 -26.31 4.11
N ALA A 422 11.03 -26.16 4.98
CA ALA A 422 12.01 -25.09 4.88
C ALA A 422 12.89 -25.29 3.63
N ARG A 423 13.01 -24.27 2.79
CA ARG A 423 13.82 -24.27 1.57
C ARG A 423 14.63 -22.99 1.44
N GLY A 424 15.90 -23.11 1.09
CA GLY A 424 16.85 -22.01 1.07
C GLY A 424 17.36 -21.64 2.47
N LEU A 425 18.10 -20.52 2.53
CA LEU A 425 18.59 -19.97 3.78
C LEU A 425 17.46 -19.23 4.51
N GLY A 426 17.36 -19.46 5.81
CA GLY A 426 16.38 -18.83 6.69
C GLY A 426 16.89 -17.57 7.37
N PHE A 427 16.09 -17.02 8.28
CA PHE A 427 16.33 -15.74 8.95
C PHE A 427 16.54 -15.90 10.45
N THR A 428 17.33 -14.98 11.01
CA THR A 428 17.30 -14.65 12.44
C THR A 428 16.33 -13.49 12.65
N ILE A 429 15.42 -13.60 13.61
CA ILE A 429 14.46 -12.57 13.97
C ILE A 429 14.94 -11.91 15.26
N PHE A 430 15.01 -10.58 15.28
CA PHE A 430 15.18 -9.84 16.51
C PHE A 430 14.38 -8.54 16.49
N ALA A 431 14.21 -7.93 17.64
CA ALA A 431 13.53 -6.65 17.78
C ALA A 431 14.17 -5.80 18.87
N ASN A 432 14.26 -4.49 18.59
CA ASN A 432 14.51 -3.49 19.61
C ASN A 432 13.16 -2.94 20.08
N VAL A 433 12.94 -2.95 21.40
CA VAL A 433 11.70 -2.46 22.01
C VAL A 433 12.04 -1.51 23.15
N ASP A 434 11.24 -0.45 23.25
CA ASP A 434 11.41 0.58 24.26
C ASP A 434 10.06 1.24 24.57
N SER A 435 9.93 1.88 25.72
CA SER A 435 8.80 2.76 26.02
C SER A 435 9.22 3.99 26.79
N ASP A 436 8.61 5.13 26.50
CA ASP A 436 8.68 6.25 27.42
C ASP A 436 7.87 5.95 28.71
N HIS A 437 8.19 6.63 29.80
CA HIS A 437 7.33 6.57 31.00
C HIS A 437 6.55 7.87 31.14
N ALA A 438 5.18 7.75 31.06
CA ALA A 438 4.27 8.86 31.26
C ALA A 438 4.55 10.07 30.34
N GLY A 439 5.01 9.82 29.11
CA GLY A 439 5.49 10.86 28.18
C GLY A 439 4.40 11.79 27.65
N ASP A 440 3.13 11.37 27.61
CA ASP A 440 2.02 12.27 27.32
C ASP A 440 1.71 13.14 28.56
N GLU A 441 1.99 14.44 28.48
CA GLU A 441 1.91 15.34 29.64
C GLU A 441 0.50 15.56 30.16
N ILE A 442 -0.53 15.40 29.35
CA ILE A 442 -1.93 15.54 29.73
C ILE A 442 -2.47 14.26 30.33
N THR A 443 -2.35 13.14 29.59
CA THR A 443 -2.96 11.86 29.99
C THR A 443 -2.04 10.98 30.83
N ARG A 444 -0.76 11.34 30.94
CA ARG A 444 0.29 10.59 31.65
C ARG A 444 0.44 9.16 31.15
N ARG A 445 0.02 8.90 29.90
CA ARG A 445 0.18 7.60 29.24
C ARG A 445 1.53 7.51 28.57
N SER A 446 2.11 6.33 28.66
CA SER A 446 3.36 5.98 28.00
C SER A 446 3.15 5.70 26.50
N ARG A 447 4.21 5.69 25.74
CA ARG A 447 4.23 5.30 24.32
C ARG A 447 5.12 4.08 24.15
N THR A 448 4.58 3.07 23.49
CA THR A 448 5.32 1.88 23.05
C THR A 448 5.98 2.17 21.71
N GLY A 449 7.26 1.82 21.57
CA GLY A 449 8.01 1.80 20.32
C GLY A 449 8.72 0.46 20.14
N PHE A 450 8.72 -0.09 18.91
CA PHE A 450 9.62 -1.20 18.57
C PHE A 450 9.89 -1.27 17.07
N ILE A 451 11.07 -1.82 16.73
CA ILE A 451 11.48 -2.11 15.36
C ILE A 451 11.85 -3.58 15.29
N VAL A 452 11.40 -4.28 14.26
CA VAL A 452 11.66 -5.70 14.03
C VAL A 452 12.51 -5.90 12.79
N PHE A 453 13.49 -6.76 12.91
CA PHE A 453 14.45 -7.08 11.88
C PHE A 453 14.41 -8.56 11.50
N LEU A 454 14.62 -8.85 10.22
CA LEU A 454 15.06 -10.14 9.72
C LEU A 454 16.53 -10.00 9.32
N ASN A 455 17.43 -10.72 10.01
CA ASN A 455 18.86 -10.44 9.93
C ASN A 455 19.10 -8.95 10.24
N ASN A 456 19.71 -8.17 9.34
CA ASN A 456 19.85 -6.72 9.48
C ASN A 456 18.77 -5.91 8.76
N ALA A 457 17.81 -6.57 8.08
CA ALA A 457 16.75 -5.90 7.34
C ALA A 457 15.62 -5.44 8.28
N PRO A 458 15.34 -4.14 8.44
CA PRO A 458 14.16 -3.68 9.17
C PRO A 458 12.90 -3.94 8.35
N ILE A 459 11.98 -4.74 8.88
CA ILE A 459 10.76 -5.15 8.17
C ILE A 459 9.49 -4.56 8.77
N TYR A 460 9.52 -4.18 10.04
CA TYR A 460 8.37 -3.62 10.72
C TYR A 460 8.79 -2.65 11.82
N TRP A 461 8.03 -1.57 11.97
CA TRP A 461 8.20 -0.55 13.01
C TRP A 461 6.85 -0.08 13.53
N PHE A 462 6.84 0.28 14.79
CA PHE A 462 5.61 0.58 15.51
C PHE A 462 5.83 1.68 16.55
N SER A 463 4.90 2.65 16.61
CA SER A 463 4.80 3.59 17.71
C SER A 463 3.35 3.90 18.03
N LYS A 464 2.95 3.70 19.28
CA LYS A 464 1.57 3.96 19.72
C LYS A 464 1.49 4.29 21.20
N LYS A 465 0.65 5.27 21.55
CA LYS A 465 0.31 5.59 22.93
C LYS A 465 -0.38 4.38 23.58
N GLN A 466 0.03 4.01 24.78
CA GLN A 466 -0.53 2.90 25.56
C GLN A 466 -1.96 3.19 25.99
N GLY A 467 -2.77 2.16 26.17
CA GLY A 467 -4.19 2.29 26.54
C GLY A 467 -4.41 2.65 28.02
N GLY A 468 -3.48 2.26 28.90
CA GLY A 468 -3.50 2.52 30.34
C GLY A 468 -2.48 3.55 30.77
N ILE A 469 -2.52 3.88 32.07
CA ILE A 469 -1.49 4.68 32.76
C ILE A 469 -0.73 3.70 33.66
N GLU A 470 0.59 3.68 33.49
CA GLU A 470 1.48 2.87 34.30
C GLU A 470 2.14 3.71 35.38
N THR A 471 2.25 3.17 36.58
CA THR A 471 2.80 3.87 37.75
C THR A 471 4.32 3.77 37.85
N SER A 472 4.94 2.95 36.99
CA SER A 472 6.39 2.76 36.97
C SER A 472 6.90 2.59 35.53
N SER A 473 8.17 2.93 35.30
CA SER A 473 8.86 2.65 34.04
C SER A 473 8.85 1.16 33.71
N PHE A 474 9.02 0.28 34.71
CA PHE A 474 8.91 -1.16 34.51
C PHE A 474 7.57 -1.60 33.92
N GLY A 475 6.46 -1.02 34.39
CA GLY A 475 5.11 -1.35 33.86
C GLY A 475 4.97 -0.95 32.41
N SER A 476 5.43 0.25 32.02
CA SER A 476 5.38 0.71 30.62
C SER A 476 6.26 -0.13 29.70
N GLU A 477 7.49 -0.48 30.15
CA GLU A 477 8.39 -1.37 29.42
C GLU A 477 7.80 -2.78 29.24
N PHE A 478 7.20 -3.32 30.30
CA PHE A 478 6.56 -4.63 30.23
C PHE A 478 5.40 -4.68 29.23
N ILE A 479 4.58 -3.60 29.12
CA ILE A 479 3.52 -3.50 28.13
C ILE A 479 4.12 -3.43 26.72
N ALA A 480 5.18 -2.65 26.51
CA ALA A 480 5.85 -2.56 25.23
C ALA A 480 6.41 -3.91 24.79
N MET A 481 7.14 -4.59 25.69
CA MET A 481 7.69 -5.93 25.46
C MET A 481 6.58 -6.94 25.14
N LYS A 482 5.49 -6.97 25.91
CA LYS A 482 4.33 -7.84 25.65
C LYS A 482 3.77 -7.62 24.24
N GLN A 483 3.66 -6.37 23.81
CA GLN A 483 3.12 -6.04 22.48
C GLN A 483 4.07 -6.49 21.37
N CYS A 484 5.36 -6.25 21.53
CA CYS A 484 6.40 -6.73 20.63
C CYS A 484 6.42 -8.26 20.54
N CYS A 485 6.41 -8.98 21.66
CA CYS A 485 6.38 -10.44 21.67
C CYS A 485 5.15 -11.02 20.95
N LYS A 486 3.97 -10.40 21.13
CA LYS A 486 2.77 -10.82 20.38
C LYS A 486 2.96 -10.68 18.87
N TYR A 487 3.58 -9.60 18.43
CA TYR A 487 3.90 -9.39 17.01
C TYR A 487 4.91 -10.43 16.51
N LEU A 488 6.01 -10.67 17.26
CA LEU A 488 7.05 -11.64 16.90
C LEU A 488 6.51 -13.08 16.82
N CYS A 489 5.58 -13.47 17.69
CA CYS A 489 4.90 -14.76 17.59
C CYS A 489 4.15 -14.88 16.25
N GLY A 490 3.37 -13.86 15.89
CA GLY A 490 2.66 -13.82 14.60
C GLY A 490 3.60 -13.85 13.39
N LEU A 491 4.68 -13.08 13.45
CA LEU A 491 5.70 -13.05 12.40
C LEU A 491 6.38 -14.43 12.24
N ARG A 492 6.71 -15.10 13.34
CA ARG A 492 7.30 -16.44 13.30
C ARG A 492 6.40 -17.44 12.58
N PHE A 493 5.09 -17.45 12.90
CA PHE A 493 4.13 -18.28 12.17
C PHE A 493 4.03 -17.91 10.70
N LYS A 494 4.08 -16.60 10.38
CA LYS A 494 4.08 -16.14 9.00
C LYS A 494 5.28 -16.65 8.22
N LEU A 495 6.49 -16.58 8.81
CA LEU A 495 7.72 -17.09 8.19
C LEU A 495 7.70 -18.62 8.02
N GLN A 496 7.09 -19.35 8.95
CA GLN A 496 6.89 -20.80 8.81
C GLN A 496 5.94 -21.17 7.67
N MET A 497 5.05 -20.24 7.25
CA MET A 497 4.10 -20.46 6.17
C MET A 497 4.60 -19.95 4.82
N MET A 498 5.64 -19.13 4.82
CA MET A 498 6.36 -18.66 3.64
C MET A 498 7.59 -19.53 3.35
#